data_d6e68abe464a35e5bfcfc1119b4558b1
#
_entry.id   d6e68abe464a35e5bfcfc1119b4558b1
#
_cell.length_a   1.000
_cell.length_b   1.000
_cell.length_c   1.000
_cell.angle_alpha   90.00
_cell.angle_beta   90.00
_cell.angle_gamma   90.00
#
_symmetry.space_group_name_H-M   'P 1'
#
loop_
_entity.id
_entity.type
_entity.pdbx_description
1 polymer ?
#
loop_
_entity_poly.entity_id
_entity_poly.type
_entity_poly.pdbx_seq_one_letter_code
_entity_poly.pdbx_strand_id
1 'polypeptide(L)'
;QVASRKSASTAAHPTTRSMVKTYKVVSLFSGAMGLDIGLDKTGRFELLACVELERSFCDTIRRNVQAGRLGGSPAVLQRDISTLEIEEFTALTGVRPGDVDVLIGGPPCQAFSTAGRRRATEDPRGTLLWHFLRFVEGLQPKFFLMENVRGLLSAALSHRPISERPDKGGSALSTDEEPGSVVRLFAEDLQKIRGGPYHMDCFEVNAVNYGAPQLRERALFIGNRYGAEVDFPAPTHGVAGTDSAPESAKAPLAPWRTLRDAIGGLENPGDVIMDFSPRKKAFLSMVPPGSNWRSLPIDLQKESMGRAWHAKGGRSGWWRRLNFDLPCPTLVTMPNHASTSLCHPTELRALTLREYARIQEFPDAWEFCGKTTEQYAQVGNAVPVRLGQIAGDTVANAMDRLAARKWRRIDRGTNPYRVIYIQSHVRTRQWYKGGETFIWQDGKEGGNANDGPPVTTRRTKRLAAAR
;
A
#
# COMPACT_ATOMS: atom_id res chain seq x y z
N GLN A 1 39.36 -55.09 -41.20
CA GLN A 1 39.87 -53.90 -40.50
C GLN A 1 38.69 -53.07 -40.09
N VAL A 2 38.30 -53.12 -38.82
CA VAL A 2 37.22 -52.35 -38.22
C VAL A 2 37.82 -51.27 -37.31
N ALA A 3 37.66 -50.02 -37.67
CA ALA A 3 38.16 -48.88 -36.91
C ALA A 3 37.18 -48.53 -35.77
N SER A 4 37.66 -48.67 -34.54
CA SER A 4 36.99 -48.25 -33.30
C SER A 4 36.97 -46.72 -33.18
N ARG A 5 35.80 -46.10 -33.17
CA ARG A 5 35.62 -44.69 -32.80
C ARG A 5 35.45 -44.60 -31.28
N LYS A 6 36.39 -44.01 -30.59
CA LYS A 6 36.27 -43.60 -29.19
C LYS A 6 35.33 -42.39 -29.11
N SER A 7 34.20 -42.53 -28.40
CA SER A 7 33.36 -41.44 -28.01
C SER A 7 33.97 -40.68 -26.84
N ALA A 8 34.26 -39.40 -27.05
CA ALA A 8 34.70 -38.50 -25.97
C ALA A 8 33.43 -38.09 -25.16
N SER A 9 33.41 -38.52 -23.90
CA SER A 9 32.44 -38.05 -22.90
C SER A 9 32.82 -36.63 -22.48
N THR A 10 32.03 -35.65 -22.92
CA THR A 10 32.10 -34.29 -22.38
C THR A 10 31.41 -34.29 -21.01
N ALA A 11 32.23 -34.26 -19.96
CA ALA A 11 31.75 -34.00 -18.59
C ALA A 11 31.17 -32.60 -18.54
N ALA A 12 29.84 -32.51 -18.36
CA ALA A 12 29.18 -31.26 -18.06
C ALA A 12 29.64 -30.78 -16.68
N HIS A 13 30.31 -29.63 -16.63
CA HIS A 13 30.60 -28.94 -15.38
C HIS A 13 29.28 -28.57 -14.72
N PRO A 14 29.08 -28.87 -13.42
CA PRO A 14 27.89 -28.36 -12.70
C PRO A 14 28.02 -26.83 -12.64
N THR A 15 27.12 -26.11 -13.31
CA THR A 15 26.93 -24.70 -13.12
C THR A 15 26.52 -24.50 -11.67
N THR A 16 27.43 -23.98 -10.85
CA THR A 16 27.14 -23.49 -9.50
C THR A 16 26.07 -22.43 -9.62
N ARG A 17 24.82 -22.82 -9.37
CA ARG A 17 23.70 -21.90 -9.17
C ARG A 17 24.10 -21.06 -7.98
N SER A 18 24.50 -19.80 -8.22
CA SER A 18 24.73 -18.83 -7.17
C SER A 18 23.51 -18.83 -6.26
N MET A 19 23.68 -19.29 -5.02
CA MET A 19 22.58 -19.26 -4.06
C MET A 19 22.15 -17.81 -3.88
N VAL A 20 20.94 -17.48 -4.29
CA VAL A 20 20.38 -16.15 -4.10
C VAL A 20 20.32 -15.89 -2.61
N LYS A 21 20.96 -14.80 -2.16
CA LYS A 21 21.02 -14.44 -0.76
C LYS A 21 19.60 -14.09 -0.26
N THR A 22 19.17 -14.77 0.80
CA THR A 22 17.91 -14.49 1.51
C THR A 22 18.13 -13.61 2.72
N TYR A 23 17.15 -12.78 3.03
CA TYR A 23 17.14 -11.85 4.15
C TYR A 23 16.01 -12.20 5.13
N LYS A 24 16.30 -12.15 6.41
CA LYS A 24 15.39 -12.52 7.49
C LYS A 24 14.43 -11.40 7.81
N VAL A 25 13.13 -11.72 7.82
CA VAL A 25 12.05 -10.75 8.00
C VAL A 25 11.21 -11.05 9.23
N VAL A 26 10.82 -10.01 9.94
CA VAL A 26 9.71 -10.03 10.92
C VAL A 26 8.63 -9.09 10.41
N SER A 27 7.38 -9.53 10.46
CA SER A 27 6.20 -8.78 10.01
C SER A 27 5.31 -8.39 11.20
N LEU A 28 4.97 -7.12 11.28
CA LEU A 28 4.06 -6.56 12.28
C LEU A 28 2.80 -6.05 11.59
N PHE A 29 1.64 -6.15 12.27
CA PHE A 29 0.36 -5.79 11.65
C PHE A 29 0.15 -6.51 10.32
N SER A 30 0.43 -7.81 10.32
CA SER A 30 0.59 -8.62 9.11
C SER A 30 -0.69 -8.74 8.28
N GLY A 31 -1.86 -8.52 8.89
CA GLY A 31 -3.15 -8.54 8.21
C GLY A 31 -3.39 -9.85 7.47
N ALA A 32 -3.74 -9.73 6.18
CA ALA A 32 -3.89 -10.89 5.30
C ALA A 32 -2.62 -11.24 4.52
N MET A 33 -1.46 -10.69 4.91
CA MET A 33 -0.14 -10.97 4.33
C MET A 33 0.10 -10.42 2.92
N GLY A 34 -0.65 -9.39 2.48
CA GLY A 34 -0.45 -8.85 1.12
C GLY A 34 0.97 -8.32 0.86
N LEU A 35 1.55 -7.63 1.84
CA LEU A 35 2.94 -7.16 1.80
C LEU A 35 3.92 -8.34 1.82
N ASP A 36 3.68 -9.28 2.71
CA ASP A 36 4.53 -10.45 2.96
C ASP A 36 4.57 -11.40 1.74
N ILE A 37 3.41 -11.70 1.14
CA ILE A 37 3.31 -12.46 -0.12
C ILE A 37 4.11 -11.76 -1.23
N GLY A 38 4.06 -10.42 -1.27
CA GLY A 38 4.85 -9.65 -2.22
C GLY A 38 6.36 -9.86 -2.02
N LEU A 39 6.84 -9.81 -0.78
CA LEU A 39 8.22 -10.11 -0.45
C LEU A 39 8.59 -11.56 -0.79
N ASP A 40 7.75 -12.53 -0.43
CA ASP A 40 7.95 -13.95 -0.71
C ASP A 40 8.12 -14.22 -2.21
N LYS A 41 7.31 -13.57 -3.06
CA LYS A 41 7.41 -13.65 -4.53
C LYS A 41 8.75 -13.20 -5.10
N THR A 42 9.55 -12.42 -4.37
CA THR A 42 10.89 -12.05 -4.81
C THR A 42 11.90 -13.20 -4.67
N GLY A 43 11.59 -14.21 -3.86
CA GLY A 43 12.50 -15.30 -3.51
C GLY A 43 13.73 -14.84 -2.69
N ARG A 44 13.68 -13.63 -2.11
CA ARG A 44 14.80 -12.98 -1.44
C ARG A 44 14.62 -12.89 0.08
N PHE A 45 13.48 -13.32 0.62
CA PHE A 45 13.15 -13.13 2.02
C PHE A 45 12.70 -14.43 2.69
N GLU A 46 13.09 -14.59 3.95
CA GLU A 46 12.65 -15.63 4.86
C GLU A 46 11.87 -14.98 5.99
N LEU A 47 10.57 -15.25 6.08
CA LEU A 47 9.72 -14.75 7.16
C LEU A 47 9.93 -15.61 8.41
N LEU A 48 10.44 -15.01 9.49
CA LEU A 48 10.71 -15.67 10.76
C LEU A 48 9.49 -15.68 11.69
N ALA A 49 8.82 -14.54 11.77
CA ALA A 49 7.67 -14.36 12.64
C ALA A 49 6.73 -13.27 12.11
N CYS A 50 5.46 -13.37 12.46
CA CYS A 50 4.47 -12.33 12.23
C CYS A 50 3.61 -12.10 13.48
N VAL A 51 3.20 -10.84 13.68
CA VAL A 51 2.36 -10.40 14.80
C VAL A 51 1.09 -9.78 14.22
N GLU A 52 -0.05 -10.32 14.65
CA GLU A 52 -1.37 -9.85 14.25
C GLU A 52 -2.33 -9.92 15.43
N LEU A 53 -3.22 -8.96 15.56
CA LEU A 53 -4.18 -8.89 16.67
C LEU A 53 -5.40 -9.77 16.42
N GLU A 54 -5.94 -9.71 15.20
CA GLU A 54 -7.22 -10.30 14.85
C GLU A 54 -7.11 -11.82 14.66
N ARG A 55 -7.91 -12.58 15.43
CA ARG A 55 -7.90 -14.05 15.39
C ARG A 55 -8.13 -14.60 13.99
N SER A 56 -9.14 -14.11 13.28
CA SER A 56 -9.47 -14.60 11.94
C SER A 56 -8.34 -14.35 10.93
N PHE A 57 -7.56 -13.27 11.13
CA PHE A 57 -6.40 -12.96 10.30
C PHE A 57 -5.24 -13.92 10.63
N CYS A 58 -4.98 -14.19 11.90
CA CYS A 58 -4.01 -15.20 12.33
C CYS A 58 -4.37 -16.59 11.80
N ASP A 59 -5.65 -16.95 11.82
CA ASP A 59 -6.13 -18.24 11.30
C ASP A 59 -5.94 -18.32 9.77
N THR A 60 -6.15 -17.22 9.05
CA THR A 60 -5.82 -17.10 7.62
C THR A 60 -4.33 -17.36 7.39
N ILE A 61 -3.46 -16.72 8.15
CA ILE A 61 -2.00 -16.89 8.02
C ILE A 61 -1.62 -18.36 8.27
N ARG A 62 -2.03 -18.91 9.40
CA ARG A 62 -1.71 -20.30 9.78
C ARG A 62 -2.16 -21.31 8.73
N ARG A 63 -3.39 -21.16 8.22
CA ARG A 63 -3.95 -22.04 7.18
C ARG A 63 -3.10 -22.02 5.90
N ASN A 64 -2.68 -20.86 5.45
CA ASN A 64 -1.91 -20.73 4.22
C ASN A 64 -0.44 -21.17 4.40
N VAL A 65 0.15 -20.93 5.57
CA VAL A 65 1.48 -21.47 5.94
C VAL A 65 1.45 -23.00 5.99
N GLN A 66 0.48 -23.60 6.66
CA GLN A 66 0.32 -25.06 6.74
C GLN A 66 0.09 -25.70 5.36
N ALA A 67 -0.57 -25.01 4.46
CA ALA A 67 -0.79 -25.44 3.09
C ALA A 67 0.40 -25.17 2.14
N GLY A 68 1.53 -24.66 2.65
CA GLY A 68 2.73 -24.36 1.86
C GLY A 68 2.56 -23.25 0.81
N ARG A 69 1.61 -22.34 1.04
CA ARG A 69 1.33 -21.23 0.10
C ARG A 69 2.19 -19.99 0.36
N LEU A 70 2.96 -20.01 1.42
CA LEU A 70 3.97 -19.01 1.77
C LEU A 70 5.26 -19.75 2.09
N GLY A 71 6.40 -19.19 1.68
CA GLY A 71 7.71 -19.76 1.97
C GLY A 71 8.02 -19.77 3.47
N GLY A 72 8.65 -20.86 3.93
CA GLY A 72 9.05 -21.01 5.32
C GLY A 72 7.92 -21.43 6.28
N SER A 73 8.22 -21.36 7.57
CA SER A 73 7.29 -21.71 8.67
C SER A 73 7.39 -20.65 9.77
N PRO A 74 6.87 -19.44 9.52
CA PRO A 74 6.99 -18.36 10.49
C PRO A 74 6.20 -18.64 11.77
N ALA A 75 6.68 -18.13 12.90
CA ALA A 75 5.91 -18.08 14.13
C ALA A 75 4.76 -17.07 13.96
N VAL A 76 3.51 -17.53 14.15
CA VAL A 76 2.32 -16.67 14.03
C VAL A 76 1.81 -16.30 15.42
N LEU A 77 2.09 -15.08 15.86
CA LEU A 77 1.69 -14.58 17.16
C LEU A 77 0.39 -13.78 17.06
N GLN A 78 -0.65 -14.28 17.73
CA GLN A 78 -1.86 -13.50 17.97
C GLN A 78 -1.67 -12.67 19.23
N ARG A 79 -1.23 -11.42 19.08
CA ARG A 79 -0.93 -10.52 20.20
C ARG A 79 -1.27 -9.07 19.86
N ASP A 80 -1.66 -8.33 20.89
CA ASP A 80 -1.71 -6.87 20.79
C ASP A 80 -0.27 -6.31 20.89
N ILE A 81 0.18 -5.67 19.84
CA ILE A 81 1.52 -5.10 19.78
C ILE A 81 1.76 -4.01 20.83
N SER A 82 0.69 -3.35 21.30
CA SER A 82 0.79 -2.29 22.31
C SER A 82 1.24 -2.82 23.69
N THR A 83 0.99 -4.10 23.93
CA THR A 83 1.32 -4.79 25.21
C THR A 83 2.41 -5.85 25.05
N LEU A 84 2.74 -6.25 23.83
CA LEU A 84 3.76 -7.26 23.54
C LEU A 84 5.16 -6.70 23.75
N GLU A 85 5.84 -7.10 24.82
CA GLU A 85 7.21 -6.69 25.07
C GLU A 85 8.22 -7.47 24.21
N ILE A 86 9.41 -6.87 23.96
CA ILE A 86 10.44 -7.47 23.11
C ILE A 86 10.96 -8.78 23.68
N GLU A 87 11.09 -8.87 24.98
CA GLU A 87 11.52 -10.07 25.71
C GLU A 87 10.50 -11.20 25.54
N GLU A 88 9.20 -10.90 25.64
CA GLU A 88 8.12 -11.87 25.39
C GLU A 88 8.14 -12.31 23.92
N PHE A 89 8.26 -11.38 22.98
CA PHE A 89 8.38 -11.70 21.57
C PHE A 89 9.55 -12.64 21.30
N THR A 90 10.73 -12.35 21.85
CA THR A 90 11.93 -13.18 21.71
C THR A 90 11.71 -14.57 22.31
N ALA A 91 11.10 -14.67 23.50
CA ALA A 91 10.81 -15.95 24.15
C ALA A 91 9.85 -16.81 23.34
N LEU A 92 8.84 -16.22 22.70
CA LEU A 92 7.83 -16.91 21.91
C LEU A 92 8.31 -17.33 20.52
N THR A 93 9.22 -16.58 19.91
CA THR A 93 9.65 -16.78 18.51
C THR A 93 11.06 -17.34 18.38
N GLY A 94 11.88 -17.19 19.40
CA GLY A 94 13.32 -17.46 19.32
C GLY A 94 14.12 -16.38 18.58
N VAL A 95 13.45 -15.36 18.00
CA VAL A 95 14.08 -14.27 17.23
C VAL A 95 14.67 -13.25 18.21
N ARG A 96 15.98 -13.00 18.12
CA ARG A 96 16.71 -12.10 19.00
C ARG A 96 17.02 -10.77 18.33
N PRO A 97 17.30 -9.72 19.10
CA PRO A 97 17.87 -8.48 18.57
C PRO A 97 19.10 -8.75 17.69
N GLY A 98 19.10 -8.19 16.47
CA GLY A 98 20.17 -8.39 15.48
C GLY A 98 19.99 -9.58 14.53
N ASP A 99 19.10 -10.52 14.80
CA ASP A 99 18.78 -11.63 13.88
C ASP A 99 17.96 -11.16 12.67
N VAL A 100 17.28 -10.03 12.80
CA VAL A 100 16.33 -9.50 11.80
C VAL A 100 17.08 -8.62 10.80
N ASP A 101 16.99 -8.97 9.53
CA ASP A 101 17.51 -8.10 8.46
C ASP A 101 16.53 -6.98 8.13
N VAL A 102 15.23 -7.29 8.06
CA VAL A 102 14.17 -6.34 7.71
C VAL A 102 12.97 -6.49 8.63
N LEU A 103 12.54 -5.40 9.23
CA LEU A 103 11.25 -5.33 9.93
C LEU A 103 10.22 -4.70 8.98
N ILE A 104 9.11 -5.39 8.73
CA ILE A 104 8.05 -4.88 7.87
C ILE A 104 6.75 -4.69 8.63
N GLY A 105 5.85 -3.83 8.13
CA GLY A 105 4.50 -3.71 8.68
C GLY A 105 3.69 -2.56 8.13
N GLY A 106 2.38 -2.61 8.39
CA GLY A 106 1.41 -1.57 8.03
C GLY A 106 0.62 -1.09 9.25
N PRO A 107 1.20 -0.31 10.18
CA PRO A 107 0.49 0.14 11.37
C PRO A 107 -0.74 0.98 11.00
N PRO A 108 -1.94 0.69 11.57
CA PRO A 108 -3.15 1.46 11.27
C PRO A 108 -3.00 2.94 11.65
N CYS A 109 -3.40 3.83 10.71
CA CYS A 109 -3.34 5.28 10.87
C CYS A 109 -4.65 5.86 11.43
N GLN A 110 -5.35 5.17 12.33
CA GLN A 110 -6.69 5.56 12.78
C GLN A 110 -6.71 6.92 13.52
N ALA A 111 -5.69 7.22 14.29
CA ALA A 111 -5.58 8.45 15.07
C ALA A 111 -5.43 9.70 14.19
N PHE A 112 -4.84 9.56 12.99
CA PHE A 112 -4.49 10.65 12.09
C PHE A 112 -5.33 10.70 10.81
N SER A 113 -6.31 9.77 10.62
CA SER A 113 -7.13 9.72 9.42
C SER A 113 -8.20 10.80 9.42
N THR A 114 -8.51 11.34 8.23
CA THR A 114 -9.58 12.33 8.04
C THR A 114 -10.98 11.77 8.31
N ALA A 115 -11.15 10.45 8.30
CA ALA A 115 -12.40 9.75 8.57
C ALA A 115 -12.58 9.38 10.06
N GLY A 116 -11.48 9.28 10.83
CA GLY A 116 -11.52 9.14 12.28
C GLY A 116 -11.76 10.50 12.92
N ARG A 117 -12.57 10.55 13.99
CA ARG A 117 -12.57 11.74 14.84
C ARG A 117 -11.15 11.89 15.34
N ARG A 118 -10.41 12.88 14.80
CA ARG A 118 -9.07 13.25 15.23
C ARG A 118 -9.11 13.60 16.71
N ARG A 119 -9.08 12.57 17.56
CA ARG A 119 -8.82 12.78 18.99
C ARG A 119 -7.33 13.05 19.05
N ALA A 120 -6.97 14.30 19.33
CA ALA A 120 -5.64 14.63 19.79
C ALA A 120 -5.40 13.72 21.00
N THR A 121 -4.61 12.67 20.84
CA THR A 121 -4.04 11.97 21.97
C THR A 121 -3.03 12.92 22.60
N GLU A 122 -3.03 13.06 23.90
CA GLU A 122 -2.10 13.97 24.61
C GLU A 122 -0.64 13.66 24.26
N ASP A 123 -0.31 12.40 23.95
CA ASP A 123 0.97 11.98 23.42
C ASP A 123 0.83 11.05 22.20
N PRO A 124 1.30 11.44 21.00
CA PRO A 124 1.27 10.62 19.81
C PRO A 124 2.09 9.32 19.93
N ARG A 125 3.04 9.27 20.90
CA ARG A 125 3.91 8.12 21.16
C ARG A 125 3.16 6.89 21.68
N GLY A 126 1.95 7.05 22.17
CA GLY A 126 1.05 5.95 22.51
C GLY A 126 0.33 5.29 21.33
N THR A 127 0.58 5.75 20.09
CA THR A 127 -0.11 5.19 18.91
C THR A 127 0.62 3.98 18.32
N LEU A 128 -0.09 3.19 17.52
CA LEU A 128 0.44 1.98 16.87
C LEU A 128 1.66 2.27 15.96
N LEU A 129 1.77 3.49 15.44
CA LEU A 129 2.94 3.94 14.69
C LEU A 129 4.21 3.92 15.55
N TRP A 130 4.13 4.36 16.81
CA TRP A 130 5.26 4.33 17.74
C TRP A 130 5.54 2.95 18.33
N HIS A 131 4.54 2.07 18.38
CA HIS A 131 4.79 0.66 18.70
C HIS A 131 5.61 -0.03 17.59
N PHE A 132 5.41 0.33 16.32
CA PHE A 132 6.32 -0.11 15.26
C PHE A 132 7.76 0.37 15.51
N LEU A 133 7.94 1.65 15.87
CA LEU A 133 9.26 2.21 16.22
C LEU A 133 9.90 1.49 17.41
N ARG A 134 9.13 1.13 18.45
CA ARG A 134 9.61 0.35 19.60
C ARG A 134 10.18 -1.01 19.15
N PHE A 135 9.57 -1.66 18.18
CA PHE A 135 10.10 -2.90 17.61
C PHE A 135 11.34 -2.67 16.73
N VAL A 136 11.45 -1.53 16.04
CA VAL A 136 12.70 -1.14 15.35
C VAL A 136 13.82 -0.98 16.37
N GLU A 137 13.57 -0.30 17.48
CA GLU A 137 14.54 -0.13 18.57
C GLU A 137 14.91 -1.47 19.21
N GLY A 138 13.92 -2.32 19.52
CA GLY A 138 14.12 -3.57 20.23
C GLY A 138 14.81 -4.64 19.39
N LEU A 139 14.40 -4.84 18.13
CA LEU A 139 14.95 -5.87 17.25
C LEU A 139 16.19 -5.44 16.47
N GLN A 140 16.45 -4.13 16.37
CA GLN A 140 17.63 -3.58 15.71
C GLN A 140 17.82 -4.08 14.26
N PRO A 141 16.77 -4.11 13.38
CA PRO A 141 16.89 -4.61 12.02
C PRO A 141 17.88 -3.76 11.20
N LYS A 142 18.43 -4.31 10.12
CA LYS A 142 19.28 -3.52 9.19
C LYS A 142 18.46 -2.49 8.43
N PHE A 143 17.26 -2.90 8.00
CA PHE A 143 16.27 -2.06 7.33
C PHE A 143 14.90 -2.23 7.98
N PHE A 144 14.02 -1.24 7.78
CA PHE A 144 12.59 -1.44 7.95
C PHE A 144 11.83 -0.96 6.71
N LEU A 145 10.68 -1.57 6.48
CA LEU A 145 9.70 -1.20 5.45
C LEU A 145 8.34 -1.04 6.13
N MET A 146 7.86 0.17 6.23
CA MET A 146 6.55 0.48 6.79
C MET A 146 5.64 1.03 5.70
N GLU A 147 4.46 0.43 5.54
CA GLU A 147 3.41 0.92 4.63
C GLU A 147 2.37 1.71 5.38
N ASN A 148 1.85 2.75 4.74
CA ASN A 148 0.71 3.49 5.26
C ASN A 148 -0.09 4.17 4.15
N VAL A 149 -1.25 4.71 4.51
CA VAL A 149 -2.02 5.53 3.58
C VAL A 149 -1.28 6.83 3.26
N ARG A 150 -1.43 7.32 2.04
CA ARG A 150 -0.85 8.60 1.59
C ARG A 150 -1.13 9.76 2.56
N GLY A 151 -2.32 9.78 3.16
CA GLY A 151 -2.72 10.84 4.09
C GLY A 151 -1.79 11.05 5.27
N LEU A 152 -1.01 10.04 5.66
CA LEU A 152 -0.02 10.16 6.74
C LEU A 152 1.07 11.17 6.41
N LEU A 153 1.47 11.32 5.14
CA LEU A 153 2.49 12.29 4.73
C LEU A 153 2.10 13.75 4.98
N SER A 154 0.81 14.02 5.11
CA SER A 154 0.27 15.35 5.42
C SER A 154 -0.44 15.43 6.77
N ALA A 155 -0.37 14.37 7.57
CA ALA A 155 -0.99 14.36 8.89
C ALA A 155 -0.28 15.32 9.85
N ALA A 156 -1.07 16.09 10.60
CA ALA A 156 -0.58 16.97 11.65
C ALA A 156 -0.84 16.36 13.03
N LEU A 157 0.08 16.60 13.96
CA LEU A 157 -0.03 16.17 15.36
C LEU A 157 -1.24 16.83 16.03
N SER A 158 -1.42 18.12 15.78
CA SER A 158 -2.56 18.90 16.26
C SER A 158 -3.42 19.39 15.11
N HIS A 159 -4.75 19.39 15.30
CA HIS A 159 -5.69 19.81 14.26
C HIS A 159 -6.25 21.19 14.56
N ARG A 160 -6.02 22.12 13.64
CA ARG A 160 -6.73 23.40 13.64
C ARG A 160 -7.94 23.36 12.71
N PRO A 161 -9.15 23.77 13.14
CA PRO A 161 -10.30 23.88 12.28
C PRO A 161 -10.02 24.72 11.03
N ILE A 162 -10.60 24.34 9.89
CA ILE A 162 -10.35 25.02 8.61
C ILE A 162 -10.68 26.51 8.70
N SER A 163 -11.75 26.88 9.45
CA SER A 163 -12.18 28.26 9.66
C SER A 163 -11.15 29.15 10.40
N GLU A 164 -10.22 28.54 11.12
CA GLU A 164 -9.23 29.22 11.97
C GLU A 164 -7.80 29.17 11.38
N ARG A 165 -7.67 28.67 10.16
CA ARG A 165 -6.36 28.57 9.49
C ARG A 165 -5.92 29.91 8.89
N PRO A 166 -4.61 30.10 8.63
CA PRO A 166 -4.06 31.35 8.06
C PRO A 166 -4.72 31.77 6.74
N ASP A 167 -5.09 30.81 5.88
CA ASP A 167 -5.79 31.06 4.61
C ASP A 167 -7.24 31.56 4.80
N LYS A 168 -7.75 31.54 6.03
CA LYS A 168 -9.06 32.07 6.46
C LYS A 168 -8.95 33.23 7.44
N GLY A 169 -7.77 33.82 7.57
CA GLY A 169 -7.50 34.95 8.46
C GLY A 169 -7.09 34.57 9.89
N GLY A 170 -6.86 33.29 10.16
CA GLY A 170 -6.32 32.82 11.44
C GLY A 170 -4.82 33.07 11.60
N SER A 171 -4.32 32.88 12.82
CA SER A 171 -2.89 32.97 13.12
C SER A 171 -2.05 31.90 12.40
N ALA A 172 -0.73 32.10 12.30
CA ALA A 172 0.19 31.11 11.76
C ALA A 172 0.04 29.74 12.48
N LEU A 173 0.23 28.66 11.73
CA LEU A 173 0.20 27.32 12.30
C LEU A 173 1.41 27.12 13.22
N SER A 174 1.19 26.45 14.35
CA SER A 174 2.29 25.95 15.16
C SER A 174 2.99 24.78 14.46
N THR A 175 4.18 24.43 14.92
CA THR A 175 4.97 23.31 14.39
C THR A 175 4.18 21.99 14.38
N ASP A 176 3.33 21.76 15.39
CA ASP A 176 2.53 20.53 15.50
C ASP A 176 1.27 20.55 14.61
N GLU A 177 0.82 21.73 14.20
CA GLU A 177 -0.31 21.92 13.29
C GLU A 177 0.11 21.90 11.82
N GLU A 178 1.42 21.97 11.54
CA GLU A 178 1.93 21.91 10.17
C GLU A 178 1.68 20.56 9.54
N PRO A 179 1.29 20.52 8.25
CA PRO A 179 1.19 19.26 7.50
C PRO A 179 2.52 18.48 7.51
N GLY A 180 2.47 17.21 7.87
CA GLY A 180 3.63 16.32 7.94
C GLY A 180 4.33 16.31 9.30
N SER A 181 3.83 17.03 10.30
CA SER A 181 4.43 17.05 11.64
C SER A 181 4.45 15.66 12.30
N VAL A 182 3.49 14.77 12.02
CA VAL A 182 3.51 13.38 12.50
C VAL A 182 4.74 12.64 11.97
N VAL A 183 4.99 12.71 10.66
CA VAL A 183 6.13 12.03 10.02
C VAL A 183 7.45 12.64 10.47
N ARG A 184 7.49 13.96 10.66
CA ARG A 184 8.67 14.65 11.19
C ARG A 184 9.01 14.14 12.58
N LEU A 185 8.06 14.12 13.52
CA LEU A 185 8.30 13.63 14.89
C LEU A 185 8.74 12.16 14.88
N PHE A 186 8.10 11.32 14.08
CA PHE A 186 8.50 9.92 13.93
C PHE A 186 9.94 9.78 13.44
N ALA A 187 10.34 10.58 12.44
CA ALA A 187 11.70 10.57 11.92
C ALA A 187 12.72 11.11 12.93
N GLU A 188 12.37 12.12 13.72
CA GLU A 188 13.21 12.64 14.81
C GLU A 188 13.40 11.61 15.91
N ASP A 189 12.36 10.88 16.28
CA ASP A 189 12.44 9.83 17.29
C ASP A 189 13.27 8.63 16.77
N LEU A 190 13.20 8.28 15.47
CA LEU A 190 14.09 7.31 14.83
C LEU A 190 15.58 7.67 14.93
N GLN A 191 15.92 8.97 15.01
CA GLN A 191 17.31 9.41 15.20
C GLN A 191 17.80 9.20 16.64
N LYS A 192 16.90 9.04 17.60
CA LYS A 192 17.20 9.01 19.05
C LYS A 192 17.12 7.61 19.66
N ILE A 193 16.70 6.59 18.88
CA ILE A 193 16.54 5.23 19.40
C ILE A 193 17.88 4.63 19.82
N ARG A 194 17.83 3.75 20.82
CA ARG A 194 19.01 3.01 21.28
C ARG A 194 19.56 2.12 20.17
N GLY A 195 20.88 1.98 20.09
CA GLY A 195 21.56 1.16 19.06
C GLY A 195 21.88 1.93 17.78
N GLY A 196 21.63 3.24 17.74
CA GLY A 196 22.02 4.15 16.67
C GLY A 196 20.86 4.64 15.80
N PRO A 197 21.06 5.77 15.12
CA PRO A 197 20.02 6.39 14.34
C PRO A 197 19.62 5.56 13.12
N TYR A 198 18.33 5.61 12.77
CA TYR A 198 17.83 5.17 11.48
C TYR A 198 17.52 6.38 10.61
N HIS A 199 17.88 6.25 9.31
CA HIS A 199 17.57 7.24 8.30
C HIS A 199 16.45 6.70 7.41
N MET A 200 15.46 7.53 7.09
CA MET A 200 14.24 7.11 6.43
C MET A 200 14.01 7.92 5.16
N ASP A 201 13.53 7.26 4.11
CA ASP A 201 12.93 7.86 2.93
C ASP A 201 11.46 7.45 2.84
N CYS A 202 10.60 8.39 2.44
CA CYS A 202 9.18 8.18 2.22
C CYS A 202 8.91 8.23 0.72
N PHE A 203 8.36 7.16 0.17
CA PHE A 203 7.99 7.08 -1.24
C PHE A 203 6.46 7.12 -1.36
N GLU A 204 5.93 8.17 -2.00
CA GLU A 204 4.51 8.21 -2.36
C GLU A 204 4.34 7.55 -3.72
N VAL A 205 3.59 6.45 -3.74
CA VAL A 205 3.43 5.58 -4.92
C VAL A 205 1.96 5.25 -5.16
N ASN A 206 1.64 4.90 -6.41
CA ASN A 206 0.36 4.30 -6.74
C ASN A 206 0.58 2.89 -7.32
N ALA A 207 -0.08 1.89 -6.75
CA ALA A 207 0.09 0.49 -7.15
C ALA A 207 -0.20 0.24 -8.65
N VAL A 208 -1.11 1.02 -9.26
CA VAL A 208 -1.43 0.92 -10.69
C VAL A 208 -0.23 1.20 -11.58
N ASN A 209 0.68 2.08 -11.16
CA ASN A 209 1.88 2.44 -11.90
C ASN A 209 2.94 1.32 -11.93
N TYR A 210 2.70 0.25 -11.18
CA TYR A 210 3.54 -0.94 -11.13
C TYR A 210 2.81 -2.20 -11.60
N GLY A 211 1.62 -2.04 -12.20
CA GLY A 211 0.87 -3.12 -12.83
C GLY A 211 -0.16 -3.79 -11.93
N ALA A 212 -0.47 -3.26 -10.74
CA ALA A 212 -1.67 -3.67 -10.03
C ALA A 212 -2.93 -3.18 -10.76
N PRO A 213 -3.99 -3.98 -10.89
CA PRO A 213 -5.21 -3.56 -11.59
C PRO A 213 -6.10 -2.67 -10.71
N GLN A 214 -5.47 -1.85 -9.86
CA GLN A 214 -6.14 -1.04 -8.85
C GLN A 214 -5.43 0.30 -8.64
N LEU A 215 -6.20 1.37 -8.57
CA LEU A 215 -5.75 2.67 -8.09
C LEU A 215 -5.66 2.63 -6.57
N ARG A 216 -4.44 2.55 -6.05
CA ARG A 216 -4.19 2.51 -4.60
C ARG A 216 -2.93 3.28 -4.26
N GLU A 217 -3.12 4.52 -3.84
CA GLU A 217 -2.03 5.40 -3.40
C GLU A 217 -1.56 5.01 -2.00
N ARG A 218 -0.25 4.88 -1.84
CA ARG A 218 0.38 4.49 -0.57
C ARG A 218 1.66 5.27 -0.33
N ALA A 219 1.99 5.42 0.94
CA ALA A 219 3.29 5.90 1.39
C ALA A 219 4.09 4.69 1.90
N LEU A 220 5.26 4.47 1.32
CA LEU A 220 6.22 3.46 1.75
C LEU A 220 7.37 4.17 2.45
N PHE A 221 7.58 3.84 3.72
CA PHE A 221 8.65 4.36 4.54
C PHE A 221 9.74 3.30 4.62
N ILE A 222 10.89 3.57 4.02
CA ILE A 222 12.01 2.65 4.03
C ILE A 222 13.16 3.30 4.79
N GLY A 223 13.49 2.72 5.92
CA GLY A 223 14.56 3.21 6.78
C GLY A 223 15.70 2.19 6.92
N ASN A 224 16.90 2.71 7.20
CA ASN A 224 18.06 1.89 7.47
C ASN A 224 19.02 2.61 8.43
N ARG A 225 19.82 1.82 9.18
CA ARG A 225 20.78 2.34 10.16
C ARG A 225 22.09 2.86 9.55
N TYR A 226 22.28 2.73 8.24
CA TYR A 226 23.52 3.08 7.56
C TYR A 226 23.50 4.44 6.90
N GLY A 227 22.33 5.07 6.80
CA GLY A 227 22.12 6.27 5.98
C GLY A 227 22.26 5.98 4.48
N ALA A 228 22.14 4.71 4.09
CA ALA A 228 22.25 4.30 2.70
C ALA A 228 21.07 4.81 1.88
N GLU A 229 21.36 5.25 0.66
CA GLU A 229 20.33 5.63 -0.30
C GLU A 229 19.52 4.43 -0.74
N VAL A 230 18.20 4.60 -0.71
CA VAL A 230 17.24 3.63 -1.26
C VAL A 230 16.78 4.16 -2.61
N ASP A 231 16.95 3.36 -3.64
CA ASP A 231 16.59 3.70 -5.00
C ASP A 231 15.31 2.98 -5.41
N PHE A 232 14.17 3.66 -5.21
CA PHE A 232 12.87 3.12 -5.57
C PHE A 232 12.68 3.20 -7.10
N PRO A 233 12.22 2.11 -7.76
CA PRO A 233 12.16 2.07 -9.22
C PRO A 233 11.14 3.06 -9.78
N ALA A 234 11.41 3.53 -11.00
CA ALA A 234 10.44 4.31 -11.78
C ALA A 234 9.19 3.46 -12.10
N PRO A 235 8.03 4.10 -12.38
CA PRO A 235 6.85 3.42 -12.87
C PRO A 235 7.14 2.53 -14.08
N THR A 236 6.46 1.39 -14.15
CA THR A 236 6.52 0.43 -15.27
C THR A 236 5.26 0.45 -16.13
N HIS A 237 4.18 1.03 -15.60
CA HIS A 237 2.88 1.11 -16.26
C HIS A 237 2.36 2.55 -16.26
N GLY A 238 1.58 2.90 -17.29
CA GLY A 238 0.98 4.22 -17.47
C GLY A 238 -0.32 4.19 -18.24
N VAL A 239 -0.89 5.37 -18.50
CA VAL A 239 -2.08 5.49 -19.35
C VAL A 239 -1.71 5.13 -20.80
N ALA A 240 -2.52 4.28 -21.44
CA ALA A 240 -2.30 3.91 -22.83
C ALA A 240 -2.29 5.15 -23.76
N GLY A 241 -1.31 5.22 -24.65
CA GLY A 241 -1.22 6.30 -25.65
C GLY A 241 -0.72 7.65 -25.14
N THR A 242 -0.19 7.72 -23.92
CA THR A 242 0.52 8.90 -23.43
C THR A 242 2.02 8.70 -23.55
N ASP A 243 2.71 9.63 -24.22
CA ASP A 243 4.18 9.67 -24.32
C ASP A 243 4.85 10.11 -23.00
N SER A 244 4.08 10.16 -21.92
CA SER A 244 4.51 10.63 -20.60
C SER A 244 5.31 9.59 -19.81
N ALA A 245 6.22 8.85 -20.47
CA ALA A 245 7.27 8.15 -19.74
C ALA A 245 8.15 9.19 -19.04
N PRO A 246 8.40 9.10 -17.73
CA PRO A 246 9.38 9.98 -17.09
C PRO A 246 10.74 9.79 -17.79
N GLU A 247 11.53 10.86 -17.94
CA GLU A 247 12.90 10.80 -18.49
C GLU A 247 13.75 9.70 -17.85
N SER A 248 13.42 9.31 -16.62
CA SER A 248 14.06 8.23 -15.88
C SER A 248 13.56 6.82 -16.24
N ALA A 249 12.52 6.67 -17.07
CA ALA A 249 12.03 5.36 -17.51
C ALA A 249 13.00 4.80 -18.56
N LYS A 250 13.57 3.64 -18.25
CA LYS A 250 14.51 2.95 -19.14
C LYS A 250 13.83 2.28 -20.34
N ALA A 251 12.50 2.23 -20.37
CA ALA A 251 11.68 1.61 -21.40
C ALA A 251 10.30 2.30 -21.49
N PRO A 252 9.58 2.17 -22.62
CA PRO A 252 8.20 2.61 -22.71
C PRO A 252 7.33 1.98 -21.61
N LEU A 253 6.38 2.76 -21.08
CA LEU A 253 5.45 2.27 -20.06
C LEU A 253 4.47 1.25 -20.69
N ALA A 254 4.26 0.13 -20.01
CA ALA A 254 3.16 -0.76 -20.34
C ALA A 254 1.82 -0.09 -19.99
N PRO A 255 0.71 -0.39 -20.69
CA PRO A 255 -0.61 0.09 -20.32
C PRO A 255 -0.98 -0.32 -18.88
N TRP A 256 -1.73 0.52 -18.17
CA TRP A 256 -2.30 0.11 -16.89
C TRP A 256 -3.16 -1.13 -17.04
N ARG A 257 -3.00 -2.06 -16.12
CA ARG A 257 -3.90 -3.21 -16.02
C ARG A 257 -5.27 -2.75 -15.51
N THR A 258 -6.30 -3.30 -16.10
CA THR A 258 -7.69 -2.93 -15.88
C THR A 258 -8.41 -3.95 -14.97
N LEU A 259 -9.64 -3.64 -14.60
CA LEU A 259 -10.52 -4.59 -13.92
C LEU A 259 -10.72 -5.86 -14.75
N ARG A 260 -10.77 -5.74 -16.09
CA ARG A 260 -10.87 -6.87 -17.01
C ARG A 260 -9.68 -7.83 -16.87
N ASP A 261 -8.47 -7.32 -16.73
CA ASP A 261 -7.26 -8.13 -16.54
C ASP A 261 -7.26 -8.91 -15.22
N ALA A 262 -7.99 -8.42 -14.22
CA ALA A 262 -8.09 -9.07 -12.93
C ALA A 262 -9.18 -10.12 -12.85
N ILE A 263 -10.39 -9.79 -13.33
CA ILE A 263 -11.61 -10.61 -13.13
C ILE A 263 -12.36 -10.96 -14.41
N GLY A 264 -11.93 -10.44 -15.57
CA GLY A 264 -12.54 -10.79 -16.85
C GLY A 264 -12.35 -12.29 -17.14
N GLY A 265 -13.41 -12.96 -17.57
CA GLY A 265 -13.37 -14.40 -17.86
C GLY A 265 -13.24 -15.31 -16.65
N LEU A 266 -13.49 -14.80 -15.43
CA LEU A 266 -13.53 -15.62 -14.24
C LEU A 266 -14.80 -16.48 -14.23
N GLU A 267 -14.65 -17.77 -14.59
CA GLU A 267 -15.79 -18.72 -14.71
C GLU A 267 -16.51 -18.96 -13.38
N ASN A 268 -15.76 -18.96 -12.28
CA ASN A 268 -16.32 -19.13 -10.94
C ASN A 268 -15.87 -17.95 -10.04
N PRO A 269 -16.71 -16.92 -9.88
CA PRO A 269 -16.39 -15.79 -9.00
C PRO A 269 -16.44 -16.13 -7.50
N GLY A 270 -16.89 -17.35 -7.13
CA GLY A 270 -17.09 -17.79 -5.75
C GLY A 270 -18.41 -17.28 -5.16
N ASP A 271 -18.79 -17.89 -4.03
CA ASP A 271 -20.09 -17.66 -3.39
C ASP A 271 -20.03 -16.64 -2.23
N VAL A 272 -18.82 -16.30 -1.77
CA VAL A 272 -18.65 -15.34 -0.67
C VAL A 272 -18.86 -13.93 -1.18
N ILE A 273 -20.00 -13.32 -0.80
CA ILE A 273 -20.39 -11.99 -1.24
C ILE A 273 -21.04 -11.16 -0.11
N MET A 274 -20.63 -9.91 0.00
CA MET A 274 -21.34 -8.86 0.74
C MET A 274 -22.18 -8.05 -0.23
N ASP A 275 -23.35 -8.55 -0.61
CA ASP A 275 -24.15 -7.95 -1.67
C ASP A 275 -24.98 -6.76 -1.22
N PHE A 276 -25.47 -6.01 -2.19
CA PHE A 276 -26.37 -4.87 -2.00
C PHE A 276 -27.76 -5.33 -1.57
N SER A 277 -28.40 -4.56 -0.67
CA SER A 277 -29.80 -4.77 -0.36
C SER A 277 -30.70 -4.50 -1.59
N PRO A 278 -31.93 -5.03 -1.65
CA PRO A 278 -32.87 -4.79 -2.75
C PRO A 278 -33.07 -3.30 -3.07
N ARG A 279 -33.18 -2.44 -2.04
CA ARG A 279 -33.28 -0.99 -2.21
C ARG A 279 -32.03 -0.40 -2.92
N LYS A 280 -30.84 -0.82 -2.53
CA LYS A 280 -29.60 -0.37 -3.16
C LYS A 280 -29.50 -0.84 -4.60
N LYS A 281 -29.91 -2.08 -4.89
CA LYS A 281 -29.97 -2.62 -6.24
C LYS A 281 -30.93 -1.85 -7.14
N ALA A 282 -32.04 -1.37 -6.61
CA ALA A 282 -32.98 -0.56 -7.38
C ALA A 282 -32.35 0.74 -7.92
N PHE A 283 -31.51 1.43 -7.14
CA PHE A 283 -30.75 2.58 -7.64
C PHE A 283 -29.63 2.19 -8.59
N LEU A 284 -28.86 1.15 -8.26
CA LEU A 284 -27.74 0.69 -9.07
C LEU A 284 -28.16 0.13 -10.45
N SER A 285 -29.39 -0.41 -10.58
CA SER A 285 -29.90 -0.90 -11.86
C SER A 285 -30.08 0.22 -12.90
N MET A 286 -30.28 1.46 -12.45
CA MET A 286 -30.42 2.65 -13.28
C MET A 286 -29.07 3.33 -13.59
N VAL A 287 -27.97 2.86 -12.98
CA VAL A 287 -26.64 3.41 -13.21
C VAL A 287 -25.90 2.57 -14.26
N PRO A 288 -25.54 3.14 -15.41
CA PRO A 288 -24.78 2.42 -16.44
C PRO A 288 -23.39 1.97 -15.94
N PRO A 289 -22.79 0.93 -16.55
CA PRO A 289 -21.39 0.60 -16.31
C PRO A 289 -20.47 1.80 -16.50
N GLY A 290 -19.48 1.98 -15.61
CA GLY A 290 -18.56 3.10 -15.65
C GLY A 290 -19.13 4.43 -15.15
N SER A 291 -20.35 4.43 -14.59
CA SER A 291 -21.02 5.62 -14.08
C SER A 291 -21.23 5.57 -12.57
N ASN A 292 -21.81 6.61 -12.02
CA ASN A 292 -22.17 6.72 -10.61
C ASN A 292 -23.48 7.50 -10.41
N TRP A 293 -23.79 7.89 -9.18
CA TRP A 293 -24.99 8.62 -8.82
C TRP A 293 -25.38 9.80 -9.77
N ARG A 294 -24.40 10.38 -10.50
CA ARG A 294 -24.64 11.53 -11.39
C ARG A 294 -25.46 11.15 -12.63
N SER A 295 -25.50 9.88 -12.98
CA SER A 295 -26.34 9.38 -14.08
C SER A 295 -27.80 9.19 -13.70
N LEU A 296 -28.13 9.23 -12.40
CA LEU A 296 -29.51 9.18 -11.93
C LEU A 296 -30.27 10.49 -12.21
N PRO A 297 -31.59 10.45 -12.45
CA PRO A 297 -32.46 11.64 -12.41
C PRO A 297 -32.27 12.42 -11.09
N ILE A 298 -32.40 13.75 -11.17
CA ILE A 298 -32.08 14.65 -10.04
C ILE A 298 -32.86 14.33 -8.75
N ASP A 299 -34.10 13.91 -8.88
CA ASP A 299 -34.95 13.57 -7.72
C ASP A 299 -34.46 12.29 -7.06
N LEU A 300 -34.06 11.28 -7.86
CA LEU A 300 -33.46 10.04 -7.37
C LEU A 300 -32.07 10.27 -6.76
N GLN A 301 -31.28 11.23 -7.27
CA GLN A 301 -30.02 11.62 -6.63
C GLN A 301 -30.28 12.11 -5.21
N LYS A 302 -31.24 13.04 -5.04
CA LYS A 302 -31.59 13.61 -3.73
C LYS A 302 -32.15 12.55 -2.80
N GLU A 303 -33.09 11.75 -3.28
CA GLU A 303 -33.72 10.67 -2.51
C GLU A 303 -32.67 9.65 -2.01
N SER A 304 -31.85 9.14 -2.92
CA SER A 304 -30.92 8.04 -2.64
C SER A 304 -29.74 8.45 -1.76
N MET A 305 -29.30 9.70 -1.85
CA MET A 305 -28.14 10.22 -1.13
C MET A 305 -28.53 11.00 0.13
N GLY A 306 -29.75 11.51 0.24
CA GLY A 306 -30.22 12.30 1.37
C GLY A 306 -29.26 13.46 1.68
N ARG A 307 -28.86 13.63 2.95
CA ARG A 307 -27.94 14.70 3.38
C ARG A 307 -26.59 14.69 2.64
N ALA A 308 -26.12 13.53 2.20
CA ALA A 308 -24.86 13.42 1.46
C ALA A 308 -24.92 14.10 0.08
N TRP A 309 -26.09 14.31 -0.48
CA TRP A 309 -26.26 15.04 -1.74
C TRP A 309 -25.75 16.49 -1.66
N HIS A 310 -25.84 17.12 -0.49
CA HIS A 310 -25.37 18.48 -0.23
C HIS A 310 -23.89 18.55 0.18
N ALA A 311 -23.22 17.42 0.42
CA ALA A 311 -21.83 17.40 0.88
C ALA A 311 -20.86 17.96 -0.20
N LYS A 312 -19.90 18.77 0.24
CA LYS A 312 -18.84 19.34 -0.61
C LYS A 312 -17.68 18.32 -0.76
N GLY A 313 -17.78 17.38 -1.67
CA GLY A 313 -16.73 16.38 -1.94
C GLY A 313 -17.06 14.96 -1.47
N GLY A 314 -16.13 14.02 -1.67
CA GLY A 314 -16.25 12.62 -1.20
C GLY A 314 -17.37 11.79 -1.82
N ARG A 315 -18.01 12.24 -2.90
CA ARG A 315 -19.21 11.61 -3.47
C ARG A 315 -18.97 10.76 -4.74
N SER A 316 -17.76 10.67 -5.23
CA SER A 316 -17.48 9.96 -6.50
C SER A 316 -17.76 8.45 -6.43
N GLY A 317 -17.72 7.87 -5.23
CA GLY A 317 -18.02 6.46 -5.01
C GLY A 317 -19.50 6.12 -4.83
N TRP A 318 -20.40 7.13 -4.71
CA TRP A 318 -21.82 6.88 -4.50
C TRP A 318 -22.44 6.22 -5.72
N TRP A 319 -23.17 5.11 -5.52
CA TRP A 319 -23.82 4.31 -6.57
C TRP A 319 -22.91 4.03 -7.76
N ARG A 320 -21.61 3.82 -7.49
CA ARG A 320 -20.64 3.56 -8.55
C ARG A 320 -20.80 2.15 -9.08
N ARG A 321 -21.00 2.04 -10.38
CA ARG A 321 -20.91 0.82 -11.14
C ARG A 321 -19.57 0.81 -11.88
N LEU A 322 -18.79 -0.27 -11.71
CA LEU A 322 -17.43 -0.34 -12.23
C LEU A 322 -17.39 -0.44 -13.74
N ASN A 323 -16.20 -0.33 -14.32
CA ASN A 323 -15.93 -0.49 -15.74
C ASN A 323 -14.78 -1.49 -15.92
N PHE A 324 -14.95 -2.44 -16.81
CA PHE A 324 -13.92 -3.43 -17.11
C PHE A 324 -12.66 -2.85 -17.74
N ASP A 325 -12.78 -1.75 -18.47
CA ASP A 325 -11.69 -1.14 -19.23
C ASP A 325 -10.90 -0.09 -18.45
N LEU A 326 -11.20 0.06 -17.16
CA LEU A 326 -10.51 0.93 -16.23
C LEU A 326 -9.91 0.12 -15.08
N PRO A 327 -8.80 0.59 -14.46
CA PRO A 327 -8.34 0.05 -13.20
C PRO A 327 -9.43 0.16 -12.13
N CYS A 328 -9.49 -0.84 -11.25
CA CYS A 328 -10.41 -0.78 -10.11
C CYS A 328 -10.06 0.40 -9.20
N PRO A 329 -11.02 1.19 -8.72
CA PRO A 329 -10.78 2.13 -7.63
C PRO A 329 -10.30 1.40 -6.37
N THR A 330 -9.70 2.14 -5.44
CA THR A 330 -9.23 1.57 -4.16
C THR A 330 -10.32 0.70 -3.53
N LEU A 331 -9.99 -0.58 -3.30
CA LEU A 331 -10.83 -1.50 -2.56
C LEU A 331 -10.97 -1.06 -1.11
N VAL A 332 -12.19 -1.19 -0.60
CA VAL A 332 -12.58 -0.87 0.78
C VAL A 332 -13.03 -2.14 1.49
N THR A 333 -13.22 -2.08 2.79
CA THR A 333 -13.64 -3.24 3.59
C THR A 333 -15.11 -3.64 3.40
N MET A 334 -15.93 -2.73 2.82
CA MET A 334 -17.36 -2.94 2.59
C MET A 334 -17.74 -2.55 1.16
N PRO A 335 -17.79 -3.49 0.21
CA PRO A 335 -18.12 -3.23 -1.20
C PRO A 335 -19.54 -2.72 -1.41
N ASN A 336 -20.45 -3.09 -0.51
CA ASN A 336 -21.88 -2.82 -0.59
C ASN A 336 -22.30 -1.51 0.12
N HIS A 337 -21.35 -0.69 0.57
CA HIS A 337 -21.70 0.61 1.14
C HIS A 337 -22.05 1.60 0.04
N ALA A 338 -23.17 2.33 0.18
CA ALA A 338 -23.67 3.23 -0.87
C ALA A 338 -22.64 4.29 -1.31
N SER A 339 -21.90 4.88 -0.36
CA SER A 339 -20.92 5.95 -0.64
C SER A 339 -19.63 5.46 -1.30
N THR A 340 -19.36 4.17 -1.26
CA THR A 340 -18.15 3.53 -1.80
C THR A 340 -18.49 2.27 -2.59
N SER A 341 -19.62 2.29 -3.30
CA SER A 341 -20.12 1.14 -4.04
C SER A 341 -19.07 0.59 -5.02
N LEU A 342 -18.90 -0.73 -5.00
CA LEU A 342 -18.11 -1.49 -5.94
C LEU A 342 -19.02 -2.52 -6.62
N CYS A 343 -19.97 -1.98 -7.42
CA CYS A 343 -20.90 -2.80 -8.19
C CYS A 343 -20.19 -3.35 -9.43
N HIS A 344 -20.39 -4.65 -9.68
CA HIS A 344 -19.84 -5.32 -10.87
C HIS A 344 -20.30 -4.64 -12.17
N PRO A 345 -19.46 -4.57 -13.21
CA PRO A 345 -19.80 -3.82 -14.44
C PRO A 345 -21.06 -4.31 -15.15
N THR A 346 -21.25 -5.62 -15.27
CA THR A 346 -22.35 -6.21 -16.03
C THR A 346 -23.43 -6.85 -15.16
N GLU A 347 -23.07 -7.29 -13.96
CA GLU A 347 -23.99 -7.93 -13.02
C GLU A 347 -24.43 -6.97 -11.92
N LEU A 348 -25.70 -7.05 -11.51
CA LEU A 348 -26.26 -6.20 -10.48
C LEU A 348 -25.97 -6.77 -9.08
N ARG A 349 -24.70 -6.80 -8.73
CA ARG A 349 -24.17 -7.28 -7.44
C ARG A 349 -22.88 -6.53 -7.05
N ALA A 350 -22.50 -6.66 -5.81
CA ALA A 350 -21.15 -6.27 -5.39
C ALA A 350 -20.11 -7.23 -5.98
N LEU A 351 -18.84 -6.83 -5.95
CA LEU A 351 -17.75 -7.75 -6.24
C LEU A 351 -17.68 -8.84 -5.17
N THR A 352 -17.42 -10.09 -5.58
CA THR A 352 -17.22 -11.22 -4.68
C THR A 352 -15.87 -11.12 -3.96
N LEU A 353 -15.67 -11.92 -2.91
CA LEU A 353 -14.40 -12.00 -2.21
C LEU A 353 -13.26 -12.46 -3.13
N ARG A 354 -13.51 -13.41 -4.03
CA ARG A 354 -12.51 -13.90 -4.99
C ARG A 354 -12.11 -12.83 -6.00
N GLU A 355 -13.08 -12.05 -6.49
CA GLU A 355 -12.81 -10.88 -7.35
C GLU A 355 -11.96 -9.83 -6.59
N TYR A 356 -12.29 -9.58 -5.32
CA TYR A 356 -11.49 -8.71 -4.45
C TYR A 356 -10.05 -9.20 -4.30
N ALA A 357 -9.87 -10.50 -4.01
CA ALA A 357 -8.56 -11.10 -3.84
C ALA A 357 -7.71 -10.97 -5.11
N ARG A 358 -8.30 -11.21 -6.29
CA ARG A 358 -7.60 -11.06 -7.58
C ARG A 358 -7.20 -9.63 -7.88
N ILE A 359 -8.03 -8.64 -7.54
CA ILE A 359 -7.72 -7.22 -7.70
C ILE A 359 -6.54 -6.80 -6.80
N GLN A 360 -6.42 -7.40 -5.61
CA GLN A 360 -5.26 -7.23 -4.71
C GLN A 360 -4.09 -8.15 -5.06
N GLU A 361 -4.25 -8.98 -6.11
CA GLU A 361 -3.25 -9.92 -6.62
C GLU A 361 -2.87 -11.06 -5.64
N PHE A 362 -3.78 -11.42 -4.70
CA PHE A 362 -3.62 -12.64 -3.93
C PHE A 362 -3.65 -13.87 -4.86
N PRO A 363 -2.86 -14.91 -4.56
CA PRO A 363 -2.96 -16.18 -5.29
C PRO A 363 -4.37 -16.76 -5.18
N ASP A 364 -4.88 -17.38 -6.27
CA ASP A 364 -6.23 -17.98 -6.27
C ASP A 364 -6.39 -19.09 -5.20
N ALA A 365 -5.31 -19.74 -4.84
CA ALA A 365 -5.28 -20.75 -3.79
C ALA A 365 -5.27 -20.17 -2.37
N TRP A 366 -5.13 -18.84 -2.21
CA TRP A 366 -5.09 -18.21 -0.89
C TRP A 366 -6.46 -18.26 -0.23
N GLU A 367 -6.53 -18.83 0.95
CA GLU A 367 -7.77 -18.99 1.71
C GLU A 367 -7.88 -17.93 2.80
N PHE A 368 -9.07 -17.32 2.93
CA PHE A 368 -9.38 -16.36 3.98
C PHE A 368 -10.28 -17.01 5.03
N CYS A 369 -9.93 -16.88 6.30
CA CYS A 369 -10.71 -17.40 7.44
C CYS A 369 -11.59 -16.32 8.05
N GLY A 370 -12.58 -16.75 8.83
CA GLY A 370 -13.48 -15.86 9.56
C GLY A 370 -14.80 -15.60 8.83
N LYS A 371 -15.60 -14.69 9.40
CA LYS A 371 -16.89 -14.28 8.83
C LYS A 371 -16.69 -13.50 7.53
N THR A 372 -17.70 -13.45 6.68
CA THR A 372 -17.64 -12.70 5.41
C THR A 372 -17.12 -11.26 5.59
N THR A 373 -17.59 -10.54 6.62
CA THR A 373 -17.12 -9.16 6.91
C THR A 373 -15.63 -9.11 7.24
N GLU A 374 -15.12 -10.08 7.98
CA GLU A 374 -13.71 -10.19 8.34
C GLU A 374 -12.85 -10.53 7.12
N GLN A 375 -13.34 -11.44 6.26
CA GLN A 375 -12.65 -11.77 5.02
C GLN A 375 -12.51 -10.56 4.07
N TYR A 376 -13.59 -9.76 3.90
CA TYR A 376 -13.51 -8.52 3.13
C TYR A 376 -12.60 -7.48 3.79
N ALA A 377 -12.59 -7.41 5.12
CA ALA A 377 -11.67 -6.54 5.84
C ALA A 377 -10.21 -6.94 5.62
N GLN A 378 -9.91 -8.23 5.60
CA GLN A 378 -8.58 -8.77 5.30
C GLN A 378 -8.10 -8.31 3.92
N VAL A 379 -8.91 -8.51 2.89
CA VAL A 379 -8.54 -8.15 1.52
C VAL A 379 -8.53 -6.63 1.31
N GLY A 380 -9.55 -5.92 1.82
CA GLY A 380 -9.68 -4.46 1.65
C GLY A 380 -8.57 -3.66 2.32
N ASN A 381 -8.08 -4.12 3.48
CA ASN A 381 -6.97 -3.48 4.20
C ASN A 381 -5.60 -3.85 3.64
N ALA A 382 -5.48 -4.96 2.93
CA ALA A 382 -4.20 -5.46 2.46
C ALA A 382 -3.46 -4.46 1.55
N VAL A 383 -2.15 -4.53 1.59
CA VAL A 383 -1.26 -3.97 0.56
C VAL A 383 -1.41 -4.83 -0.70
N PRO A 384 -1.55 -4.26 -1.92
CA PRO A 384 -1.49 -5.05 -3.14
C PRO A 384 -0.19 -5.85 -3.20
N VAL A 385 -0.31 -7.14 -3.53
CA VAL A 385 0.86 -8.06 -3.56
C VAL A 385 1.96 -7.51 -4.47
N ARG A 386 1.59 -6.94 -5.61
CA ARG A 386 2.54 -6.29 -6.55
C ARG A 386 3.35 -5.20 -5.88
N LEU A 387 2.70 -4.34 -5.09
CA LEU A 387 3.40 -3.25 -4.40
C LEU A 387 4.35 -3.80 -3.33
N GLY A 388 3.95 -4.86 -2.64
CA GLY A 388 4.82 -5.61 -1.73
C GLY A 388 6.05 -6.18 -2.43
N GLN A 389 5.88 -6.75 -3.62
CA GLN A 389 6.99 -7.28 -4.42
C GLN A 389 7.98 -6.19 -4.82
N ILE A 390 7.49 -5.07 -5.36
CA ILE A 390 8.36 -3.94 -5.76
C ILE A 390 9.10 -3.34 -4.56
N ALA A 391 8.43 -3.20 -3.42
CA ALA A 391 9.07 -2.72 -2.19
C ALA A 391 10.12 -3.72 -1.67
N GLY A 392 9.82 -5.02 -1.73
CA GLY A 392 10.74 -6.09 -1.38
C GLY A 392 11.99 -6.07 -2.25
N ASP A 393 11.84 -6.04 -3.58
CA ASP A 393 12.99 -5.95 -4.51
C ASP A 393 13.81 -4.69 -4.24
N THR A 394 13.16 -3.57 -3.93
CA THR A 394 13.84 -2.31 -3.60
C THR A 394 14.72 -2.45 -2.36
N VAL A 395 14.20 -3.05 -1.29
CA VAL A 395 14.94 -3.29 -0.05
C VAL A 395 16.05 -4.30 -0.27
N ALA A 396 15.78 -5.43 -0.94
CA ALA A 396 16.79 -6.46 -1.22
C ALA A 396 17.97 -5.90 -2.04
N ASN A 397 17.68 -5.10 -3.07
CA ASN A 397 18.69 -4.44 -3.88
C ASN A 397 19.53 -3.43 -3.08
N ALA A 398 18.92 -2.70 -2.15
CA ALA A 398 19.64 -1.79 -1.25
C ALA A 398 20.57 -2.58 -0.31
N MET A 399 20.10 -3.70 0.22
CA MET A 399 20.90 -4.58 1.07
C MET A 399 22.04 -5.26 0.30
N ASP A 400 21.84 -5.66 -0.94
CA ASP A 400 22.92 -6.21 -1.80
C ASP A 400 24.01 -5.17 -2.06
N ARG A 401 23.60 -3.91 -2.37
CA ARG A 401 24.56 -2.80 -2.52
C ARG A 401 25.36 -2.55 -1.23
N LEU A 402 24.67 -2.63 -0.07
CA LEU A 402 25.32 -2.51 1.22
C LEU A 402 26.36 -3.62 1.44
N ALA A 403 25.98 -4.89 1.20
CA ALA A 403 26.86 -6.03 1.34
C ALA A 403 28.06 -5.97 0.40
N ALA A 404 27.86 -5.51 -0.83
CA ALA A 404 28.91 -5.32 -1.82
C ALA A 404 29.76 -4.06 -1.60
N ARG A 405 29.48 -3.26 -0.56
CA ARG A 405 30.09 -1.93 -0.30
C ARG A 405 29.92 -0.96 -1.47
N LYS A 406 28.88 -1.13 -2.29
CA LYS A 406 28.51 -0.28 -3.46
C LYS A 406 27.32 0.63 -3.13
N TRP A 407 27.25 1.13 -1.92
CA TRP A 407 26.18 2.02 -1.48
C TRP A 407 26.68 3.45 -1.35
N ARG A 408 25.77 4.39 -1.49
CA ARG A 408 26.04 5.80 -1.30
C ARG A 408 25.34 6.27 -0.04
N ARG A 409 26.05 6.99 0.81
CA ARG A 409 25.44 7.69 1.94
C ARG A 409 24.76 8.95 1.44
N ILE A 410 23.55 9.19 1.92
CA ILE A 410 22.84 10.42 1.59
C ILE A 410 23.25 11.50 2.60
N ASP A 411 23.69 12.63 2.07
CA ASP A 411 23.73 13.86 2.86
C ASP A 411 22.32 14.41 2.95
N ARG A 412 21.73 14.39 4.13
CA ARG A 412 20.39 14.91 4.41
C ARG A 412 20.42 16.32 5.00
N GLY A 413 21.60 16.86 5.29
CA GLY A 413 21.75 18.09 6.07
C GLY A 413 20.99 17.95 7.40
N THR A 414 20.15 18.92 7.72
CA THR A 414 19.30 18.94 8.92
C THR A 414 17.98 18.18 8.77
N ASN A 415 17.66 17.65 7.57
CA ASN A 415 16.38 16.99 7.34
C ASN A 415 16.40 15.53 7.81
N PRO A 416 15.54 15.12 8.75
CA PRO A 416 15.53 13.75 9.27
C PRO A 416 15.01 12.73 8.24
N TYR A 417 14.28 13.14 7.21
CA TYR A 417 13.74 12.29 6.17
C TYR A 417 13.54 13.04 4.85
N ARG A 418 13.31 12.30 3.76
CA ARG A 418 12.92 12.83 2.45
C ARG A 418 11.57 12.27 2.06
N VAL A 419 10.75 13.08 1.37
CA VAL A 419 9.55 12.60 0.68
C VAL A 419 9.78 12.63 -0.82
N ILE A 420 9.61 11.49 -1.46
CA ILE A 420 9.83 11.27 -2.89
C ILE A 420 8.49 10.91 -3.52
N TYR A 421 8.00 11.78 -4.39
CA TYR A 421 6.75 11.57 -5.13
C TYR A 421 7.04 10.86 -6.45
N ILE A 422 6.42 9.68 -6.65
CA ILE A 422 6.63 8.88 -7.86
C ILE A 422 5.31 8.79 -8.61
N GLN A 423 4.97 9.82 -9.39
CA GLN A 423 3.75 9.87 -10.23
C GLN A 423 2.51 9.24 -9.55
N SER A 424 2.35 9.52 -8.25
CA SER A 424 1.40 8.78 -7.42
C SER A 424 -0.04 9.20 -7.64
N HIS A 425 -0.25 10.45 -8.09
CA HIS A 425 -1.59 11.03 -8.11
C HIS A 425 -2.30 10.80 -9.43
N VAL A 426 -3.40 10.03 -9.37
CA VAL A 426 -4.31 9.79 -10.50
C VAL A 426 -5.69 10.34 -10.17
N ARG A 427 -6.17 11.28 -10.94
CA ARG A 427 -7.50 11.89 -10.74
C ARG A 427 -8.61 11.00 -11.31
N THR A 428 -9.24 10.21 -10.47
CA THR A 428 -10.35 9.32 -10.87
C THR A 428 -11.69 10.02 -10.97
N ARG A 429 -11.79 11.25 -10.45
CA ARG A 429 -13.06 11.98 -10.37
C ARG A 429 -13.75 12.15 -11.72
N GLN A 430 -12.99 12.28 -12.79
CA GLN A 430 -13.51 12.48 -14.15
C GLN A 430 -13.92 11.18 -14.83
N TRP A 431 -13.36 10.03 -14.46
CA TRP A 431 -13.68 8.74 -15.06
C TRP A 431 -15.15 8.34 -14.92
N TYR A 432 -15.81 8.86 -13.88
CA TYR A 432 -17.21 8.56 -13.59
C TYR A 432 -18.14 9.74 -13.89
N LYS A 433 -17.70 10.76 -14.61
CA LYS A 433 -18.50 11.93 -14.93
C LYS A 433 -19.30 11.81 -16.23
N GLY A 434 -18.93 10.95 -17.14
CA GLY A 434 -19.58 10.87 -18.44
C GLY A 434 -19.28 9.63 -19.26
N GLY A 435 -18.68 8.59 -18.69
CA GLY A 435 -18.33 7.37 -19.41
C GLY A 435 -17.12 7.54 -20.37
N GLU A 436 -16.50 8.70 -20.40
CA GLU A 436 -15.31 8.95 -21.21
C GLU A 436 -14.04 8.62 -20.42
N THR A 437 -13.13 7.91 -21.06
CA THR A 437 -11.79 7.65 -20.51
C THR A 437 -11.03 8.97 -20.49
N PHE A 438 -10.72 9.46 -19.30
CA PHE A 438 -9.95 10.68 -19.16
C PHE A 438 -8.48 10.43 -19.50
N ILE A 439 -7.98 11.10 -20.52
CA ILE A 439 -6.55 11.16 -20.84
C ILE A 439 -5.96 12.33 -20.07
N TRP A 440 -5.03 12.03 -19.15
CA TRP A 440 -4.29 13.05 -18.43
C TRP A 440 -3.40 13.83 -19.41
N GLN A 441 -3.58 15.14 -19.46
CA GLN A 441 -2.66 16.05 -20.15
C GLN A 441 -1.93 16.90 -19.11
N ASP A 442 -0.62 16.84 -19.12
CA ASP A 442 0.20 17.70 -18.27
C ASP A 442 -0.09 19.18 -18.54
N GLY A 443 -0.28 19.95 -17.47
CA GLY A 443 -0.37 21.41 -17.52
C GLY A 443 -1.72 22.01 -17.88
N LYS A 444 -2.77 21.21 -18.14
CA LYS A 444 -4.12 21.75 -18.36
C LYS A 444 -5.04 21.46 -17.20
N GLU A 445 -5.24 22.48 -16.43
CA GLU A 445 -6.40 23.02 -15.76
C GLU A 445 -6.77 22.76 -14.33
N GLY A 446 -7.12 23.90 -13.71
CA GLY A 446 -8.35 24.12 -12.94
C GLY A 446 -8.61 23.12 -11.83
N GLY A 447 -7.58 22.66 -11.17
CA GLY A 447 -7.73 21.97 -9.91
C GLY A 447 -7.94 22.97 -8.78
N ASN A 448 -8.78 22.64 -7.80
CA ASN A 448 -8.78 23.36 -6.54
C ASN A 448 -7.35 23.44 -6.01
N ALA A 449 -6.99 24.55 -5.38
CA ALA A 449 -5.65 24.86 -4.85
C ALA A 449 -5.05 23.80 -3.90
N ASN A 450 -5.82 22.78 -3.51
CA ASN A 450 -5.40 21.65 -2.68
C ASN A 450 -4.83 20.45 -3.48
N ASP A 451 -4.95 20.49 -4.80
CA ASP A 451 -4.35 19.48 -5.67
C ASP A 451 -2.97 20.01 -6.05
N GLY A 452 -1.93 19.55 -5.39
CA GLY A 452 -0.55 19.88 -5.77
C GLY A 452 -0.31 19.67 -7.28
N PRO A 453 0.66 20.38 -7.89
CA PRO A 453 0.90 20.27 -9.31
C PRO A 453 1.15 18.82 -9.71
N PRO A 454 0.70 18.40 -10.91
CA PRO A 454 0.99 17.08 -11.42
C PRO A 454 2.51 16.90 -11.49
N VAL A 455 3.00 15.88 -10.80
CA VAL A 455 4.43 15.60 -10.80
C VAL A 455 4.70 14.61 -11.92
N THR A 456 5.19 15.10 -13.03
CA THR A 456 5.58 14.29 -14.20
C THR A 456 6.93 13.60 -14.02
N THR A 457 7.71 14.02 -13.04
CA THR A 457 9.05 13.51 -12.78
C THR A 457 9.25 13.20 -11.30
N ARG A 458 10.20 12.34 -10.99
CA ARG A 458 10.68 12.05 -9.65
C ARG A 458 11.10 13.35 -8.95
N ARG A 459 10.17 13.96 -8.22
CA ARG A 459 10.41 15.24 -7.54
C ARG A 459 10.70 14.97 -6.06
N THR A 460 11.90 15.28 -5.65
CA THR A 460 12.25 15.31 -4.23
C THR A 460 11.79 16.65 -3.67
N LYS A 461 10.72 16.69 -2.88
CA LYS A 461 10.43 17.84 -2.04
C LYS A 461 11.31 17.74 -0.79
N ARG A 462 12.28 18.60 -0.67
CA ARG A 462 12.83 18.93 0.64
C ARG A 462 11.72 19.66 1.38
N LEU A 463 11.26 19.13 2.49
CA LEU A 463 10.47 19.94 3.43
C LEU A 463 11.39 21.10 3.83
N ALA A 464 10.99 22.31 3.46
CA ALA A 464 11.73 23.48 3.91
C ALA A 464 11.74 23.44 5.44
N ALA A 465 12.94 23.49 6.02
CA ALA A 465 13.05 23.82 7.41
C ALA A 465 12.34 25.17 7.59
N ALA A 466 11.42 25.23 8.52
CA ALA A 466 10.83 26.49 8.93
C ALA A 466 12.00 27.40 9.34
N ARG A 467 12.09 28.54 8.68
CA ARG A 467 12.96 29.63 9.13
C ARG A 467 12.38 30.24 10.37
#